data_c3c76fb57aea84eff5d7aa48fc86ca4f
#
_entry.id   c3c76fb57aea84eff5d7aa48fc86ca4f
#
_cell.length_a   1.000
_cell.length_b   1.000
_cell.length_c   1.000
_cell.angle_alpha   90.00
_cell.angle_beta   90.00
_cell.angle_gamma   90.00
#
_symmetry.space_group_name_H-M   'P 1'
#
loop_
_entity.id
_entity.type
_entity.pdbx_description
1 polymer ?
#
loop_
_entity_poly.entity_id
_entity_poly.type
_entity_poly.pdbx_seq_one_letter_code
_entity_poly.pdbx_strand_id
1 'polypeptide(L)'
;MKDTQQRTAAKAFAEYWQNKGYEKGESQPFWLALLRDVYGVEHPEQYITFEEQVHLDHTSFIDGFILATHVLIEQKGRNKDLRKPVKQSDGTLLNPFQQAQRYSAVLPYSQRPRWIVTCNFSTFHIYDMEQPGGEPEEIQLADLEKEYYRLNFLVDAGNEHLKKE
;
A
#
# COMPACT_ATOMS: atom_id res chain seq x y z
N MET A 1 -18.23 3.51 8.69
CA MET A 1 -18.71 2.18 8.24
C MET A 1 -18.75 1.24 9.44
N LYS A 2 -19.80 0.47 9.58
CA LYS A 2 -19.92 -0.48 10.68
C LYS A 2 -18.99 -1.67 10.45
N ASP A 3 -18.52 -2.26 11.54
CA ASP A 3 -17.60 -3.40 11.52
C ASP A 3 -18.11 -4.57 10.69
N THR A 4 -19.40 -4.93 10.84
CA THR A 4 -19.99 -6.02 10.07
C THR A 4 -20.06 -5.72 8.58
N GLN A 5 -20.34 -4.48 8.21
CA GLN A 5 -20.33 -4.06 6.81
C GLN A 5 -18.92 -4.10 6.23
N GLN A 6 -17.94 -3.66 7.01
CA GLN A 6 -16.55 -3.65 6.59
C GLN A 6 -16.04 -5.07 6.37
N ARG A 7 -16.38 -5.99 7.27
CA ARG A 7 -16.00 -7.40 7.15
C ARG A 7 -16.58 -8.04 5.89
N THR A 8 -17.87 -7.80 5.64
CA THR A 8 -18.56 -8.31 4.45
C THR A 8 -17.93 -7.77 3.18
N ALA A 9 -17.63 -6.48 3.17
CA ALA A 9 -17.00 -5.82 2.02
C ALA A 9 -15.58 -6.36 1.81
N ALA A 10 -14.83 -6.59 2.88
CA ALA A 10 -13.48 -7.15 2.80
C ALA A 10 -13.49 -8.55 2.20
N LYS A 11 -14.47 -9.38 2.57
CA LYS A 11 -14.62 -10.71 1.99
C LYS A 11 -14.91 -10.64 0.49
N ALA A 12 -15.84 -9.79 0.09
CA ALA A 12 -16.20 -9.61 -1.32
C ALA A 12 -15.01 -9.07 -2.12
N PHE A 13 -14.27 -8.13 -1.55
CA PHE A 13 -13.06 -7.57 -2.18
C PHE A 13 -12.02 -8.67 -2.41
N ALA A 14 -11.74 -9.48 -1.39
CA ALA A 14 -10.76 -10.55 -1.50
C ALA A 14 -11.16 -11.58 -2.56
N GLU A 15 -12.43 -11.95 -2.62
CA GLU A 15 -12.94 -12.89 -3.62
C GLU A 15 -12.81 -12.34 -5.05
N TYR A 16 -13.13 -11.05 -5.23
CA TYR A 16 -13.04 -10.42 -6.53
C TYR A 16 -11.60 -10.35 -7.05
N TRP A 17 -10.66 -10.02 -6.17
CA TRP A 17 -9.27 -9.78 -6.57
C TRP A 17 -8.36 -11.00 -6.48
N GLN A 18 -8.82 -12.14 -5.97
CA GLN A 18 -7.97 -13.31 -5.69
C GLN A 18 -7.20 -13.85 -6.90
N ASN A 19 -7.72 -13.65 -8.12
CA ASN A 19 -7.08 -14.17 -9.34
C ASN A 19 -6.64 -13.05 -10.28
N LYS A 20 -6.57 -11.81 -9.78
CA LYS A 20 -6.15 -10.66 -10.55
C LYS A 20 -4.77 -10.21 -10.09
N GLY A 21 -4.13 -9.36 -10.84
CA GLY A 21 -2.81 -8.88 -10.44
C GLY A 21 -1.93 -8.39 -11.57
N TYR A 22 -2.57 -7.84 -12.60
CA TYR A 22 -1.84 -7.17 -13.67
C TYR A 22 -1.48 -5.74 -13.22
N GLU A 23 -0.20 -5.53 -12.90
CA GLU A 23 0.28 -4.30 -12.28
C GLU A 23 -0.17 -3.04 -13.00
N LYS A 24 0.02 -2.98 -14.34
CA LYS A 24 -0.25 -1.76 -15.11
C LYS A 24 -1.73 -1.41 -15.22
N GLY A 25 -2.58 -2.41 -15.41
CA GLY A 25 -4.00 -2.16 -15.65
C GLY A 25 -4.87 -2.26 -14.42
N GLU A 26 -4.43 -2.94 -13.38
CA GLU A 26 -5.27 -3.27 -12.23
C GLU A 26 -4.85 -2.59 -10.93
N SER A 27 -3.68 -1.96 -10.89
CA SER A 27 -3.17 -1.33 -9.66
C SER A 27 -4.09 -0.23 -9.14
N GLN A 28 -4.42 0.74 -9.97
CA GLN A 28 -5.26 1.86 -9.54
C GLN A 28 -6.68 1.42 -9.19
N PRO A 29 -7.36 0.59 -10.03
CA PRO A 29 -8.68 0.07 -9.66
C PRO A 29 -8.68 -0.69 -8.34
N PHE A 30 -7.62 -1.45 -8.06
CA PHE A 30 -7.48 -2.20 -6.82
C PHE A 30 -7.52 -1.26 -5.60
N TRP A 31 -6.68 -0.24 -5.60
CA TRP A 31 -6.60 0.69 -4.47
C TRP A 31 -7.83 1.57 -4.34
N LEU A 32 -8.42 2.00 -5.45
CA LEU A 32 -9.66 2.76 -5.42
C LEU A 32 -10.80 1.92 -4.84
N ALA A 33 -10.92 0.66 -5.27
CA ALA A 33 -11.95 -0.23 -4.76
C ALA A 33 -11.75 -0.56 -3.27
N LEU A 34 -10.50 -0.79 -2.86
CA LEU A 34 -10.19 -1.08 -1.46
C LEU A 34 -10.63 0.09 -0.57
N LEU A 35 -10.23 1.29 -0.92
CA LEU A 35 -10.56 2.48 -0.13
C LEU A 35 -12.06 2.76 -0.10
N ARG A 36 -12.74 2.62 -1.23
CA ARG A 36 -14.17 2.89 -1.31
C ARG A 36 -14.99 1.82 -0.63
N ASP A 37 -14.77 0.57 -1.01
CA ASP A 37 -15.69 -0.52 -0.62
C ASP A 37 -15.41 -1.06 0.78
N VAL A 38 -14.14 -1.13 1.18
CA VAL A 38 -13.76 -1.71 2.47
C VAL A 38 -13.58 -0.65 3.55
N TYR A 39 -13.04 0.51 3.19
CA TYR A 39 -12.71 1.55 4.17
C TYR A 39 -13.62 2.77 4.10
N GLY A 40 -14.64 2.75 3.24
CA GLY A 40 -15.70 3.74 3.25
C GLY A 40 -15.32 5.13 2.75
N VAL A 41 -14.25 5.25 1.97
CA VAL A 41 -13.87 6.52 1.38
C VAL A 41 -14.83 6.83 0.22
N GLU A 42 -15.61 7.89 0.36
CA GLU A 42 -16.65 8.21 -0.61
C GLU A 42 -16.09 8.58 -1.98
N HIS A 43 -14.99 9.33 -1.99
CA HIS A 43 -14.33 9.77 -3.22
C HIS A 43 -12.85 9.39 -3.20
N PRO A 44 -12.54 8.09 -3.40
CA PRO A 44 -11.15 7.65 -3.29
C PRO A 44 -10.22 8.29 -4.32
N GLU A 45 -10.75 8.66 -5.50
CA GLU A 45 -9.98 9.36 -6.54
C GLU A 45 -9.50 10.73 -6.11
N GLN A 46 -10.10 11.30 -5.05
CA GLN A 46 -9.67 12.58 -4.45
C GLN A 46 -8.81 12.36 -3.21
N TYR A 47 -8.76 11.14 -2.72
CA TYR A 47 -8.10 10.79 -1.46
C TYR A 47 -6.69 10.26 -1.68
N ILE A 48 -6.50 9.44 -2.71
CA ILE A 48 -5.20 8.85 -3.05
C ILE A 48 -4.70 9.46 -4.36
N THR A 49 -3.39 9.75 -4.41
CA THR A 49 -2.72 10.23 -5.62
C THR A 49 -1.92 9.09 -6.22
N PHE A 50 -2.06 8.86 -7.52
CA PHE A 50 -1.29 7.85 -8.23
C PHE A 50 -0.22 8.48 -9.10
N GLU A 51 0.89 7.76 -9.29
CA GLU A 51 1.98 8.15 -10.18
C GLU A 51 2.55 9.55 -9.88
N GLU A 52 2.67 9.87 -8.57
CA GLU A 52 3.27 11.13 -8.18
C GLU A 52 4.74 11.16 -8.55
N GLN A 53 5.13 12.22 -9.26
CA GLN A 53 6.48 12.37 -9.78
C GLN A 53 7.46 12.73 -8.66
N VAL A 54 8.58 12.03 -8.62
CA VAL A 54 9.70 12.36 -7.73
C VAL A 54 10.97 12.50 -8.57
N HIS A 55 11.86 13.39 -8.12
CA HIS A 55 13.13 13.66 -8.80
C HIS A 55 14.27 13.01 -8.03
N LEU A 56 14.80 11.93 -8.60
CA LEU A 56 16.04 11.29 -8.18
C LEU A 56 17.14 11.70 -9.18
N ASP A 57 18.02 10.79 -9.56
CA ASP A 57 18.98 10.99 -10.65
C ASP A 57 18.24 11.06 -12.00
N HIS A 58 17.03 10.51 -12.03
CA HIS A 58 16.11 10.54 -13.16
C HIS A 58 14.69 10.68 -12.59
N THR A 59 13.73 11.02 -13.44
CA THR A 59 12.34 11.10 -13.02
C THR A 59 11.79 9.71 -12.74
N SER A 60 11.18 9.55 -11.55
CA SER A 60 10.50 8.33 -11.14
C SER A 60 9.11 8.68 -10.63
N PHE A 61 8.26 7.66 -10.47
CA PHE A 61 6.87 7.86 -10.05
C PHE A 61 6.55 6.98 -8.85
N ILE A 62 5.92 7.58 -7.84
CA ILE A 62 5.37 6.86 -6.69
C ILE A 62 4.05 6.24 -7.13
N ASP A 63 3.88 4.93 -6.93
CA ASP A 63 2.68 4.22 -7.39
C ASP A 63 1.41 4.74 -6.74
N GLY A 64 1.42 4.95 -5.42
CA GLY A 64 0.28 5.52 -4.71
C GLY A 64 0.72 6.29 -3.48
N PHE A 65 -0.01 7.36 -3.16
CA PHE A 65 0.30 8.19 -2.01
C PHE A 65 -0.98 8.74 -1.38
N ILE A 66 -1.10 8.59 -0.05
CA ILE A 66 -2.23 9.13 0.71
C ILE A 66 -1.66 10.16 1.68
N LEU A 67 -1.80 11.43 1.35
CA LEU A 67 -1.25 12.51 2.17
C LEU A 67 -1.93 12.61 3.53
N ALA A 68 -3.25 12.44 3.57
CA ALA A 68 -4.02 12.60 4.81
C ALA A 68 -3.53 11.70 5.95
N THR A 69 -3.06 10.51 5.63
CA THR A 69 -2.58 9.53 6.62
C THR A 69 -1.10 9.19 6.46
N HIS A 70 -0.41 9.89 5.56
CA HIS A 70 1.02 9.70 5.30
C HIS A 70 1.38 8.26 4.93
N VAL A 71 0.73 7.73 3.89
CA VAL A 71 0.98 6.38 3.39
C VAL A 71 1.57 6.45 2.00
N LEU A 72 2.72 5.79 1.80
CA LEU A 72 3.33 5.63 0.49
C LEU A 72 3.18 4.17 0.07
N ILE A 73 2.71 3.95 -1.16
CA ILE A 73 2.42 2.62 -1.69
C ILE A 73 3.36 2.31 -2.85
N GLU A 74 3.98 1.14 -2.79
CA GLU A 74 4.75 0.57 -3.90
C GLU A 74 4.04 -0.70 -4.36
N GLN A 75 3.49 -0.68 -5.58
CA GLN A 75 2.69 -1.78 -6.10
C GLN A 75 3.49 -2.63 -7.06
N LYS A 76 3.36 -3.95 -6.92
CA LYS A 76 3.96 -4.94 -7.80
C LYS A 76 2.90 -5.89 -8.35
N GLY A 77 3.23 -6.59 -9.43
CA GLY A 77 2.35 -7.61 -9.99
C GLY A 77 2.26 -8.83 -9.09
N ARG A 78 1.23 -9.64 -9.30
CA ARG A 78 0.88 -10.75 -8.42
C ARG A 78 2.02 -11.74 -8.18
N ASN A 79 2.87 -11.98 -9.17
CA ASN A 79 3.92 -12.98 -9.06
C ASN A 79 5.25 -12.45 -8.53
N LYS A 80 5.29 -11.19 -8.10
CA LYS A 80 6.51 -10.61 -7.58
C LYS A 80 6.64 -10.87 -6.08
N ASP A 81 7.82 -11.31 -5.67
CA ASP A 81 8.17 -11.48 -4.26
C ASP A 81 8.52 -10.11 -3.67
N LEU A 82 7.77 -9.68 -2.65
CA LEU A 82 7.96 -8.36 -2.04
C LEU A 82 9.27 -8.22 -1.27
N ARG A 83 9.97 -9.31 -1.00
CA ARG A 83 11.25 -9.28 -0.29
C ARG A 83 12.44 -9.38 -1.23
N LYS A 84 12.21 -9.71 -2.49
CA LYS A 84 13.28 -9.99 -3.44
C LYS A 84 13.77 -8.72 -4.13
N PRO A 85 15.09 -8.46 -4.15
CA PRO A 85 15.63 -7.31 -4.88
C PRO A 85 15.41 -7.43 -6.38
N VAL A 86 15.14 -6.28 -7.00
CA VAL A 86 14.95 -6.15 -8.44
C VAL A 86 15.94 -5.10 -8.95
N LYS A 87 16.51 -5.37 -10.12
CA LYS A 87 17.47 -4.44 -10.73
C LYS A 87 16.78 -3.16 -11.18
N GLN A 88 17.30 -2.03 -10.71
CA GLN A 88 16.81 -0.71 -11.09
C GLN A 88 17.48 -0.25 -12.38
N SER A 89 16.97 0.86 -12.96
CA SER A 89 17.54 1.42 -14.20
C SER A 89 18.99 1.84 -14.06
N ASP A 90 19.43 2.21 -12.84
CA ASP A 90 20.81 2.59 -12.56
C ASP A 90 21.71 1.40 -12.20
N GLY A 91 21.18 0.18 -12.27
CA GLY A 91 21.93 -1.05 -11.96
C GLY A 91 21.89 -1.50 -10.51
N THR A 92 21.36 -0.69 -9.59
CA THR A 92 21.25 -1.09 -8.18
C THR A 92 20.18 -2.16 -8.00
N LEU A 93 20.35 -2.99 -6.96
CA LEU A 93 19.37 -4.02 -6.61
C LEU A 93 18.60 -3.56 -5.38
N LEU A 94 17.28 -3.34 -5.54
CA LEU A 94 16.40 -2.89 -4.46
C LEU A 94 15.14 -3.74 -4.44
N ASN A 95 14.73 -4.15 -3.24
CA ASN A 95 13.39 -4.73 -3.08
C ASN A 95 12.34 -3.61 -3.08
N PRO A 96 11.04 -3.93 -3.14
CA PRO A 96 10.01 -2.89 -3.19
C PRO A 96 10.06 -1.89 -2.03
N PHE A 97 10.35 -2.35 -0.81
CA PHE A 97 10.47 -1.46 0.34
C PHE A 97 11.64 -0.48 0.16
N GLN A 98 12.78 -0.96 -0.29
CA GLN A 98 13.94 -0.11 -0.54
C GLN A 98 13.68 0.91 -1.64
N GLN A 99 12.93 0.53 -2.68
CA GLN A 99 12.48 1.47 -3.71
C GLN A 99 11.64 2.58 -3.08
N ALA A 100 10.69 2.21 -2.23
CA ALA A 100 9.82 3.17 -1.55
C ALA A 100 10.61 4.09 -0.63
N GLN A 101 11.60 3.56 0.11
CA GLN A 101 12.47 4.37 0.95
C GLN A 101 13.25 5.40 0.13
N ARG A 102 13.71 5.01 -1.05
CA ARG A 102 14.44 5.90 -1.94
C ARG A 102 13.56 7.08 -2.38
N TYR A 103 12.31 6.82 -2.70
CA TYR A 103 11.36 7.88 -3.04
C TYR A 103 11.07 8.77 -1.84
N SER A 104 10.86 8.16 -0.68
CA SER A 104 10.58 8.88 0.56
C SER A 104 11.70 9.88 0.90
N ALA A 105 12.95 9.50 0.67
CA ALA A 105 14.10 10.32 1.02
C ALA A 105 14.15 11.66 0.27
N VAL A 106 13.52 11.76 -0.91
CA VAL A 106 13.52 12.98 -1.71
C VAL A 106 12.23 13.80 -1.59
N LEU A 107 11.27 13.33 -0.79
CA LEU A 107 10.05 14.08 -0.54
C LEU A 107 10.31 15.20 0.47
N PRO A 108 9.56 16.33 0.40
CA PRO A 108 9.58 17.31 1.48
C PRO A 108 9.23 16.65 2.81
N TYR A 109 9.84 17.12 3.88
CA TYR A 109 9.65 16.53 5.20
C TYR A 109 8.17 16.36 5.57
N SER A 110 7.33 17.36 5.26
CA SER A 110 5.91 17.33 5.57
C SER A 110 5.13 16.25 4.79
N GLN A 111 5.73 15.70 3.75
CA GLN A 111 5.09 14.68 2.89
C GLN A 111 5.70 13.29 3.11
N ARG A 112 6.69 13.16 3.98
CA ARG A 112 7.31 11.85 4.22
C ARG A 112 6.32 10.89 4.88
N PRO A 113 6.29 9.64 4.43
CA PRO A 113 5.32 8.69 4.95
C PRO A 113 5.60 8.26 6.38
N ARG A 114 4.53 8.11 7.17
CA ARG A 114 4.53 7.36 8.42
C ARG A 114 4.55 5.86 8.10
N TRP A 115 3.81 5.47 7.06
CA TRP A 115 3.64 4.08 6.66
C TRP A 115 4.08 3.88 5.23
N ILE A 116 4.81 2.78 4.99
CA ILE A 116 5.09 2.32 3.63
C ILE A 116 4.40 0.98 3.47
N VAL A 117 3.60 0.86 2.41
CA VAL A 117 2.91 -0.38 2.06
C VAL A 117 3.46 -0.88 0.75
N THR A 118 3.98 -2.11 0.74
CA THR A 118 4.29 -2.80 -0.51
C THR A 118 3.24 -3.87 -0.73
N CYS A 119 2.80 -4.03 -1.97
CA CYS A 119 1.68 -4.91 -2.29
C CYS A 119 1.89 -5.58 -3.64
N ASN A 120 1.47 -6.84 -3.74
CA ASN A 120 1.49 -7.60 -5.00
C ASN A 120 0.12 -8.21 -5.31
N PHE A 121 -0.96 -7.56 -4.87
CA PHE A 121 -2.35 -8.00 -4.97
C PHE A 121 -2.71 -9.16 -4.05
N SER A 122 -1.79 -10.07 -3.74
CA SER A 122 -2.08 -11.19 -2.84
C SER A 122 -1.58 -10.97 -1.41
N THR A 123 -0.63 -10.07 -1.23
CA THR A 123 0.00 -9.81 0.06
C THR A 123 0.27 -8.32 0.22
N PHE A 124 0.04 -7.82 1.44
CA PHE A 124 0.42 -6.48 1.87
C PHE A 124 1.54 -6.60 2.89
N HIS A 125 2.64 -5.89 2.69
CA HIS A 125 3.66 -5.70 3.72
C HIS A 125 3.60 -4.27 4.19
N ILE A 126 3.45 -4.05 5.50
CA ILE A 126 3.30 -2.73 6.08
C ILE A 126 4.51 -2.44 6.97
N TYR A 127 5.17 -1.33 6.67
CA TYR A 127 6.36 -0.88 7.40
C TYR A 127 6.04 0.38 8.18
N ASP A 128 6.32 0.38 9.48
CA ASP A 128 6.17 1.55 10.33
C ASP A 128 7.47 2.36 10.26
N MET A 129 7.41 3.54 9.70
CA MET A 129 8.61 4.37 9.52
C MET A 129 9.11 5.03 10.81
N GLU A 130 8.37 4.89 11.90
CA GLU A 130 8.89 5.21 13.23
C GLU A 130 9.75 4.08 13.79
N GLN A 131 9.70 2.90 13.13
CA GLN A 131 10.54 1.75 13.47
C GLN A 131 11.14 1.17 12.19
N PRO A 132 11.96 1.94 11.47
CA PRO A 132 12.35 1.60 10.09
C PRO A 132 13.22 0.34 9.95
N GLY A 133 13.83 -0.13 11.02
CA GLY A 133 14.61 -1.36 11.00
C GLY A 133 13.83 -2.61 11.34
N GLY A 134 12.52 -2.48 11.58
CA GLY A 134 11.68 -3.60 11.98
C GLY A 134 11.22 -4.44 10.78
N GLU A 135 10.81 -5.66 11.07
CA GLU A 135 10.14 -6.51 10.08
C GLU A 135 8.76 -5.95 9.76
N PRO A 136 8.28 -6.08 8.51
CA PRO A 136 6.95 -5.61 8.17
C PRO A 136 5.88 -6.48 8.80
N GLU A 137 4.71 -5.89 9.04
CA GLU A 137 3.51 -6.67 9.30
C GLU A 137 2.97 -7.18 7.98
N GLU A 138 2.57 -8.44 7.93
CA GLU A 138 2.10 -9.08 6.71
C GLU A 138 0.62 -9.39 6.79
N ILE A 139 -0.12 -9.04 5.75
CA ILE A 139 -1.54 -9.34 5.64
C ILE A 139 -1.76 -10.01 4.28
N GLN A 140 -2.37 -11.19 4.28
CA GLN A 140 -2.74 -11.86 3.04
C GLN A 140 -4.11 -11.36 2.59
N LEU A 141 -4.27 -11.14 1.28
CA LEU A 141 -5.57 -10.78 0.72
C LEU A 141 -6.64 -11.81 1.13
N ALA A 142 -6.29 -13.10 1.12
CA ALA A 142 -7.21 -14.17 1.47
C ALA A 142 -7.74 -14.08 2.90
N ASP A 143 -7.01 -13.40 3.80
CA ASP A 143 -7.37 -13.24 5.20
C ASP A 143 -7.99 -11.88 5.50
N LEU A 144 -8.25 -11.06 4.49
CA LEU A 144 -8.72 -9.69 4.69
C LEU A 144 -10.06 -9.62 5.44
N GLU A 145 -10.93 -10.59 5.22
CA GLU A 145 -12.20 -10.70 5.95
C GLU A 145 -12.00 -10.69 7.47
N LYS A 146 -10.90 -11.30 7.93
CA LYS A 146 -10.60 -11.41 9.36
C LYS A 146 -9.66 -10.32 9.86
N GLU A 147 -8.81 -9.80 8.98
CA GLU A 147 -7.73 -8.91 9.37
C GLU A 147 -7.84 -7.49 8.81
N TYR A 148 -9.01 -7.12 8.25
CA TYR A 148 -9.21 -5.82 7.62
C TYR A 148 -8.88 -4.64 8.55
N TYR A 149 -9.10 -4.79 9.86
CA TYR A 149 -8.84 -3.73 10.83
C TYR A 149 -7.36 -3.29 10.84
N ARG A 150 -6.46 -4.17 10.45
CA ARG A 150 -5.02 -3.88 10.45
C ARG A 150 -4.63 -2.87 9.37
N LEU A 151 -5.51 -2.63 8.39
CA LEU A 151 -5.30 -1.61 7.35
C LEU A 151 -6.12 -0.33 7.62
N ASN A 152 -6.76 -0.21 8.78
CA ASN A 152 -7.53 1.00 9.10
C ASN A 152 -6.67 2.27 9.11
N PHE A 153 -5.35 2.14 9.26
CA PHE A 153 -4.46 3.30 9.21
C PHE A 153 -4.50 4.01 7.84
N LEU A 154 -4.99 3.34 6.79
CA LEU A 154 -5.14 3.97 5.48
C LEU A 154 -6.10 5.16 5.53
N VAL A 155 -7.08 5.12 6.44
CA VAL A 155 -8.14 6.13 6.54
C VAL A 155 -8.22 6.81 7.90
N ASP A 156 -7.50 6.31 8.90
CA ASP A 156 -7.53 6.82 10.26
C ASP A 156 -6.11 7.01 10.77
N ALA A 157 -5.61 8.25 10.71
CA ALA A 157 -4.24 8.58 11.08
C ALA A 157 -3.88 8.23 12.53
N GLY A 158 -4.88 8.17 13.42
CA GLY A 158 -4.69 7.82 14.81
C GLY A 158 -4.82 6.32 15.10
N ASN A 159 -5.06 5.52 14.09
CA ASN A 159 -5.30 4.09 14.27
C ASN A 159 -4.00 3.30 14.35
N GLU A 160 -3.79 2.61 15.48
CA GLU A 160 -2.59 1.81 15.70
C GLU A 160 -2.87 0.29 15.73
N HIS A 161 -4.03 -0.15 15.24
CA HIS A 161 -4.41 -1.56 15.22
C HIS A 161 -3.76 -2.35 14.07
N LEU A 162 -2.49 -2.05 13.77
CA LEU A 162 -1.76 -2.72 12.71
C LEU A 162 -1.46 -4.19 13.06
N LYS A 163 -1.16 -4.45 14.33
CA LYS A 163 -0.73 -5.78 14.75
C LYS A 163 -1.91 -6.74 14.82
N LYS A 164 -1.63 -8.00 14.51
CA LYS A 164 -2.61 -9.06 14.61
C LYS A 164 -2.93 -9.33 16.09
N GLU A 165 -4.22 -9.38 16.39
CA GLU A 165 -4.71 -9.72 17.74
C GLU A 165 -4.63 -11.22 18.00
#